data_19a4e43c7ad83da1e20b388f04000455
#
_entry.id   19a4e43c7ad83da1e20b388f04000455
#
_cell.length_a   1.000
_cell.length_b   1.000
_cell.length_c   1.000
_cell.angle_alpha   90.00
_cell.angle_beta   90.00
_cell.angle_gamma   90.00
#
_symmetry.space_group_name_H-M   'P 1'
#
loop_
_entity.id
_entity.type
_entity.pdbx_description
1 polymer ?
#
loop_
_entity_poly.entity_id
_entity_poly.type
_entity_poly.pdbx_seq_one_letter_code
_entity_poly.pdbx_strand_id
1 'polypeptide(L)'
;MKKQLYTAWAILSVLAAQGQEARLASADKQYEKYAYVDAIKTYERVAEKGYRSVDLFQKLGNAYYFNAELDKANKWYAELFAMNQPVDAEYYYRYSQTLKSAGNYVKANEMLAVFNQKNADDLRAQLYARHTDYLEDIKANSGRYKVENIGINSEYSDYGTAFYDNKLVFASARDTGGIFNRKHQWTNQSFTKIYASEIKPDGALLEPEKFNASLNSKFNEATPVFTRDGKTVYFTRNNYNKGKRGKNSERTTLLKIYRGVLENGKWASIAELPFTSDSFSTAHPALSPDEKTLYFASDMPGTLGQSDLFRVAINPDGSFGAPENMGSGINTEGRETFPYVTEENELYFASDGQLGLGASMSLCPRLAVMEVLVR
;
A
#
# COMPACT_ATOMS: atom_id res chain seq x y z
N MET A 1 59.89 4.21 -4.01
CA MET A 1 58.82 4.74 -3.14
C MET A 1 57.55 5.15 -3.91
N LYS A 2 57.59 6.04 -4.92
CA LYS A 2 56.34 6.44 -5.64
C LYS A 2 55.58 5.28 -6.27
N LYS A 3 56.20 4.31 -6.93
CA LYS A 3 55.53 3.14 -7.51
C LYS A 3 54.84 2.25 -6.46
N GLN A 4 55.44 2.04 -5.30
CA GLN A 4 54.84 1.26 -4.22
C GLN A 4 53.62 1.96 -3.58
N LEU A 5 53.65 3.30 -3.54
CA LEU A 5 52.49 4.09 -3.08
C LEU A 5 51.32 3.96 -4.03
N TYR A 6 51.53 4.01 -5.35
CA TYR A 6 50.47 3.83 -6.35
C TYR A 6 49.88 2.41 -6.33
N THR A 7 50.72 1.39 -6.11
CA THR A 7 50.26 0.00 -6.00
C THR A 7 49.42 -0.20 -4.72
N ALA A 8 49.83 0.37 -3.59
CA ALA A 8 49.07 0.34 -2.35
C ALA A 8 47.71 1.07 -2.49
N TRP A 9 47.68 2.22 -3.16
CA TRP A 9 46.45 2.97 -3.45
C TRP A 9 45.52 2.18 -4.39
N ALA A 10 46.01 1.52 -5.41
CA ALA A 10 45.24 0.70 -6.33
C ALA A 10 44.64 -0.53 -5.61
N ILE A 11 45.41 -1.18 -4.73
CA ILE A 11 44.91 -2.32 -3.93
C ILE A 11 43.83 -1.87 -2.94
N LEU A 12 44.01 -0.73 -2.26
CA LEU A 12 43.03 -0.16 -1.33
C LEU A 12 41.74 0.25 -2.05
N SER A 13 41.81 0.80 -3.27
CA SER A 13 40.63 1.15 -4.05
C SER A 13 39.85 -0.09 -4.53
N VAL A 14 40.52 -1.17 -4.92
CA VAL A 14 39.90 -2.43 -5.32
C VAL A 14 39.25 -3.09 -4.12
N LEU A 15 39.88 -3.12 -2.95
CA LEU A 15 39.29 -3.67 -1.72
C LEU A 15 38.10 -2.84 -1.24
N ALA A 16 38.13 -1.53 -1.39
CA ALA A 16 37.00 -0.66 -1.09
C ALA A 16 35.81 -0.91 -2.04
N ALA A 17 36.06 -1.09 -3.33
CA ALA A 17 35.04 -1.42 -4.33
C ALA A 17 34.37 -2.79 -4.03
N GLN A 18 35.16 -3.82 -3.76
CA GLN A 18 34.64 -5.15 -3.40
C GLN A 18 33.81 -5.13 -2.10
N GLY A 19 34.25 -4.32 -1.11
CA GLY A 19 33.48 -4.12 0.13
C GLY A 19 32.15 -3.40 -0.09
N GLN A 20 32.05 -2.53 -1.11
CA GLN A 20 30.80 -1.86 -1.48
C GLN A 20 29.86 -2.81 -2.22
N GLU A 21 30.35 -3.59 -3.17
CA GLU A 21 29.56 -4.61 -3.88
C GLU A 21 28.94 -5.65 -2.93
N ALA A 22 29.72 -6.14 -1.97
CA ALA A 22 29.22 -7.09 -0.97
C ALA A 22 28.10 -6.49 -0.10
N ARG A 23 28.17 -5.19 0.22
CA ARG A 23 27.11 -4.48 0.97
C ARG A 23 25.87 -4.28 0.12
N LEU A 24 26.03 -3.91 -1.15
CA LEU A 24 24.92 -3.79 -2.09
C LEU A 24 24.20 -5.12 -2.25
N ALA A 25 24.92 -6.22 -2.48
CA ALA A 25 24.32 -7.55 -2.56
C ALA A 25 23.53 -7.96 -1.31
N SER A 26 23.95 -7.50 -0.11
CA SER A 26 23.18 -7.71 1.12
C SER A 26 21.91 -6.87 1.15
N ALA A 27 22.00 -5.59 0.73
CA ALA A 27 20.84 -4.70 0.67
C ALA A 27 19.84 -5.15 -0.40
N ASP A 28 20.32 -5.68 -1.53
CA ASP A 28 19.50 -6.25 -2.60
C ASP A 28 18.64 -7.40 -2.06
N LYS A 29 19.24 -8.32 -1.31
CA LYS A 29 18.50 -9.41 -0.66
C LYS A 29 17.45 -8.92 0.34
N GLN A 30 17.69 -7.79 1.00
CA GLN A 30 16.71 -7.16 1.88
C GLN A 30 15.59 -6.53 1.07
N TYR A 31 15.93 -5.80 0.00
CA TYR A 31 14.98 -5.19 -0.92
C TYR A 31 14.03 -6.22 -1.56
N GLU A 32 14.57 -7.31 -2.09
CA GLU A 32 13.80 -8.42 -2.67
C GLU A 32 12.84 -9.09 -1.67
N LYS A 33 13.13 -8.99 -0.38
CA LYS A 33 12.26 -9.50 0.70
C LYS A 33 11.35 -8.43 1.29
N TYR A 34 11.22 -7.29 0.62
CA TYR A 34 10.45 -6.14 1.08
C TYR A 34 10.91 -5.57 2.44
N ALA A 35 12.15 -5.82 2.84
CA ALA A 35 12.75 -5.23 4.03
C ALA A 35 13.35 -3.84 3.68
N TYR A 36 12.47 -2.95 3.19
CA TYR A 36 12.88 -1.67 2.61
C TYR A 36 13.65 -0.78 3.58
N VAL A 37 13.21 -0.70 4.84
CA VAL A 37 13.88 0.16 5.83
C VAL A 37 15.33 -0.23 6.07
N ASP A 38 15.65 -1.52 6.08
CA ASP A 38 17.02 -1.99 6.25
C ASP A 38 17.85 -1.85 4.97
N ALA A 39 17.22 -2.09 3.81
CA ALA A 39 17.85 -1.88 2.50
C ALA A 39 18.22 -0.39 2.31
N ILE A 40 17.30 0.54 2.60
CA ILE A 40 17.50 1.99 2.53
C ILE A 40 18.74 2.42 3.31
N LYS A 41 18.87 2.01 4.58
CA LYS A 41 20.02 2.37 5.43
C LYS A 41 21.35 2.00 4.79
N THR A 42 21.39 0.87 4.10
CA THR A 42 22.62 0.39 3.43
C THR A 42 22.85 1.12 2.13
N TYR A 43 21.82 1.28 1.31
CA TYR A 43 21.91 2.00 0.03
C TYR A 43 22.31 3.46 0.22
N GLU A 44 21.69 4.18 1.17
CA GLU A 44 22.06 5.57 1.48
C GLU A 44 23.50 5.69 1.90
N ARG A 45 23.97 4.84 2.81
CA ARG A 45 25.38 4.86 3.24
C ARG A 45 26.35 4.65 2.10
N VAL A 46 25.98 3.86 1.09
CA VAL A 46 26.82 3.62 -0.11
C VAL A 46 26.77 4.83 -1.04
N ALA A 47 25.57 5.42 -1.23
CA ALA A 47 25.39 6.64 -2.02
C ALA A 47 26.14 7.86 -1.41
N GLU A 48 26.06 8.03 -0.08
CA GLU A 48 26.78 9.08 0.66
C GLU A 48 28.30 8.98 0.55
N LYS A 49 28.83 7.77 0.32
CA LYS A 49 30.26 7.55 0.04
C LYS A 49 30.65 7.82 -1.41
N GLY A 50 29.73 8.36 -2.20
CA GLY A 50 29.96 8.76 -3.59
C GLY A 50 29.73 7.66 -4.63
N TYR A 51 29.26 6.47 -4.25
CA TYR A 51 28.89 5.46 -5.23
C TYR A 51 27.57 5.86 -5.92
N ARG A 52 27.56 5.81 -7.23
CA ARG A 52 26.42 6.21 -8.07
C ARG A 52 26.18 5.16 -9.14
N SER A 53 24.98 4.61 -9.18
CA SER A 53 24.54 3.73 -10.26
C SER A 53 23.04 3.87 -10.49
N VAL A 54 22.59 3.56 -11.70
CA VAL A 54 21.18 3.54 -12.05
C VAL A 54 20.42 2.59 -11.10
N ASP A 55 20.90 1.38 -10.91
CA ASP A 55 20.29 0.36 -10.06
C ASP A 55 20.14 0.83 -8.59
N LEU A 56 21.20 1.44 -8.03
CA LEU A 56 21.15 1.98 -6.67
C LEU A 56 20.05 3.04 -6.51
N PHE A 57 20.01 4.01 -7.44
CA PHE A 57 19.02 5.09 -7.34
C PHE A 57 17.61 4.64 -7.66
N GLN A 58 17.42 3.66 -8.53
CA GLN A 58 16.13 3.00 -8.76
C GLN A 58 15.63 2.32 -7.49
N LYS A 59 16.45 1.53 -6.83
CA LYS A 59 16.08 0.83 -5.61
C LYS A 59 15.83 1.77 -4.43
N LEU A 60 16.63 2.83 -4.28
CA LEU A 60 16.39 3.87 -3.27
C LEU A 60 15.09 4.61 -3.52
N GLY A 61 14.88 5.09 -4.75
CA GLY A 61 13.65 5.76 -5.14
C GLY A 61 12.44 4.87 -4.89
N ASN A 62 12.48 3.63 -5.35
CA ASN A 62 11.40 2.66 -5.17
C ASN A 62 11.13 2.33 -3.69
N ALA A 63 12.17 2.09 -2.89
CA ALA A 63 12.01 1.73 -1.49
C ALA A 63 11.33 2.86 -0.70
N TYR A 64 11.68 4.11 -0.97
CA TYR A 64 11.00 5.27 -0.40
C TYR A 64 9.60 5.49 -0.97
N TYR A 65 9.42 5.29 -2.29
CA TYR A 65 8.12 5.39 -2.95
C TYR A 65 7.11 4.39 -2.36
N PHE A 66 7.50 3.13 -2.20
CA PHE A 66 6.65 2.09 -1.61
C PHE A 66 6.42 2.25 -0.11
N ASN A 67 7.23 3.03 0.58
CA ASN A 67 6.99 3.46 1.96
C ASN A 67 6.22 4.79 2.04
N ALA A 68 5.77 5.34 0.90
CA ALA A 68 5.07 6.61 0.79
C ALA A 68 5.86 7.82 1.35
N GLU A 69 7.18 7.71 1.41
CA GLU A 69 8.09 8.80 1.74
C GLU A 69 8.46 9.57 0.46
N LEU A 70 7.43 10.21 -0.15
CA LEU A 70 7.52 10.73 -1.51
C LEU A 70 8.58 11.81 -1.68
N ASP A 71 8.83 12.65 -0.68
CA ASP A 71 9.88 13.68 -0.73
C ASP A 71 11.26 13.04 -0.87
N LYS A 72 11.51 11.95 -0.13
CA LYS A 72 12.76 11.20 -0.22
C LYS A 72 12.86 10.41 -1.53
N ALA A 73 11.77 9.81 -1.97
CA ALA A 73 11.71 9.16 -3.28
C ALA A 73 12.00 10.17 -4.41
N ASN A 74 11.44 11.38 -4.32
CA ASN A 74 11.68 12.46 -5.27
C ASN A 74 13.18 12.81 -5.38
N LYS A 75 13.87 12.93 -4.24
CA LYS A 75 15.33 13.17 -4.19
C LYS A 75 16.09 12.10 -4.99
N TRP A 76 15.79 10.81 -4.74
CA TRP A 76 16.57 9.74 -5.37
C TRP A 76 16.18 9.52 -6.84
N TYR A 77 14.95 9.76 -7.23
CA TYR A 77 14.57 9.79 -8.65
C TYR A 77 15.22 10.99 -9.36
N ALA A 78 15.33 12.15 -8.73
CA ALA A 78 16.08 13.27 -9.31
C ALA A 78 17.54 12.90 -9.59
N GLU A 79 18.21 12.20 -8.65
CA GLU A 79 19.58 11.69 -8.84
C GLU A 79 19.65 10.65 -9.98
N LEU A 80 18.65 9.76 -10.08
CA LEU A 80 18.53 8.79 -11.17
C LEU A 80 18.48 9.48 -12.54
N PHE A 81 17.59 10.46 -12.68
CA PHE A 81 17.41 11.17 -13.96
C PHE A 81 18.59 12.10 -14.28
N ALA A 82 19.31 12.61 -13.27
CA ALA A 82 20.55 13.39 -13.48
C ALA A 82 21.70 12.57 -14.07
N MET A 83 21.63 11.24 -14.02
CA MET A 83 22.62 10.37 -14.65
C MET A 83 22.54 10.35 -16.18
N ASN A 84 21.45 10.83 -16.77
CA ASN A 84 21.20 10.83 -18.22
C ASN A 84 21.39 9.45 -18.88
N GLN A 85 21.06 8.39 -18.14
CA GLN A 85 21.06 7.02 -18.65
C GLN A 85 19.65 6.58 -19.02
N PRO A 86 19.48 5.62 -19.95
CA PRO A 86 18.18 5.04 -20.24
C PRO A 86 17.57 4.38 -18.99
N VAL A 87 16.28 4.66 -18.76
CA VAL A 87 15.49 4.03 -17.69
C VAL A 87 14.13 3.59 -18.25
N ASP A 88 13.54 2.60 -17.61
CA ASP A 88 12.22 2.10 -17.99
C ASP A 88 11.13 3.17 -17.85
N ALA A 89 10.07 3.04 -18.63
CA ALA A 89 8.95 3.97 -18.64
C ALA A 89 8.33 4.17 -17.24
N GLU A 90 8.25 3.12 -16.44
CA GLU A 90 7.70 3.13 -15.08
C GLU A 90 8.38 4.16 -14.17
N TYR A 91 9.69 4.43 -14.32
CA TYR A 91 10.39 5.43 -13.50
C TYR A 91 9.97 6.87 -13.85
N TYR A 92 9.60 7.14 -15.09
CA TYR A 92 9.01 8.44 -15.46
C TYR A 92 7.66 8.63 -14.79
N TYR A 93 6.85 7.58 -14.74
CA TYR A 93 5.57 7.61 -14.03
C TYR A 93 5.77 7.85 -12.52
N ARG A 94 6.55 7.03 -11.84
CA ARG A 94 6.80 7.17 -10.39
C ARG A 94 7.42 8.51 -10.03
N TYR A 95 8.39 8.99 -10.83
CA TYR A 95 8.98 10.31 -10.62
C TYR A 95 7.92 11.41 -10.78
N SER A 96 7.04 11.32 -11.76
CA SER A 96 5.94 12.27 -11.92
C SER A 96 5.04 12.33 -10.67
N GLN A 97 4.73 11.19 -10.06
CA GLN A 97 3.92 11.15 -8.84
C GLN A 97 4.62 11.85 -7.67
N THR A 98 5.93 11.66 -7.51
CA THR A 98 6.70 12.34 -6.46
C THR A 98 6.84 13.85 -6.71
N LEU A 99 6.94 14.25 -7.97
CA LEU A 99 6.95 15.67 -8.37
C LEU A 99 5.62 16.35 -8.11
N LYS A 100 4.49 15.67 -8.39
CA LYS A 100 3.14 16.17 -8.06
C LYS A 100 2.98 16.36 -6.55
N SER A 101 3.40 15.39 -5.75
CA SER A 101 3.39 15.49 -4.30
C SER A 101 4.20 16.68 -3.76
N ALA A 102 5.28 17.02 -4.45
CA ALA A 102 6.10 18.21 -4.15
C ALA A 102 5.54 19.52 -4.77
N GLY A 103 4.37 19.50 -5.42
CA GLY A 103 3.76 20.65 -6.07
C GLY A 103 4.41 21.05 -7.41
N ASN A 104 5.37 20.29 -7.92
CA ASN A 104 6.05 20.59 -9.20
C ASN A 104 5.30 19.94 -10.38
N TYR A 105 4.09 20.44 -10.66
CA TYR A 105 3.23 19.89 -11.70
C TYR A 105 3.78 20.08 -13.10
N VAL A 106 4.54 21.14 -13.37
CA VAL A 106 5.16 21.38 -14.68
C VAL A 106 6.09 20.23 -15.04
N LYS A 107 7.07 19.95 -14.19
CA LYS A 107 8.01 18.86 -14.42
C LYS A 107 7.33 17.48 -14.33
N ALA A 108 6.32 17.32 -13.51
CA ALA A 108 5.53 16.09 -13.45
C ALA A 108 4.84 15.79 -14.79
N ASN A 109 4.26 16.80 -15.42
CA ASN A 109 3.62 16.66 -16.74
C ASN A 109 4.64 16.38 -17.85
N GLU A 110 5.86 16.96 -17.79
CA GLU A 110 6.94 16.57 -18.69
C GLU A 110 7.30 15.08 -18.58
N MET A 111 7.40 14.57 -17.36
CA MET A 111 7.66 13.14 -17.11
C MET A 111 6.51 12.26 -17.61
N LEU A 112 5.27 12.66 -17.39
CA LEU A 112 4.09 11.94 -17.90
C LEU A 112 4.02 11.95 -19.42
N ALA A 113 4.40 13.04 -20.07
CA ALA A 113 4.48 13.09 -21.54
C ALA A 113 5.50 12.10 -22.09
N VAL A 114 6.67 11.98 -21.46
CA VAL A 114 7.69 10.99 -21.82
C VAL A 114 7.20 9.56 -21.52
N PHE A 115 6.52 9.35 -20.40
CA PHE A 115 5.90 8.07 -20.07
C PHE A 115 4.90 7.64 -21.15
N ASN A 116 4.01 8.55 -21.56
CA ASN A 116 3.04 8.29 -22.64
C ASN A 116 3.72 7.94 -23.97
N GLN A 117 4.80 8.64 -24.33
CA GLN A 117 5.55 8.33 -25.57
C GLN A 117 6.20 6.94 -25.52
N LYS A 118 6.65 6.49 -24.36
CA LYS A 118 7.32 5.21 -24.17
C LYS A 118 6.34 4.04 -24.00
N ASN A 119 5.14 4.28 -23.51
CA ASN A 119 4.19 3.25 -23.07
C ASN A 119 2.74 3.64 -23.38
N ALA A 120 2.44 3.94 -24.65
CA ALA A 120 1.15 4.48 -25.10
C ALA A 120 -0.05 3.51 -24.86
N ASP A 121 0.22 2.21 -24.71
CA ASP A 121 -0.81 1.21 -24.45
C ASP A 121 -1.20 1.11 -22.96
N ASP A 122 -0.42 1.72 -22.07
CA ASP A 122 -0.68 1.78 -20.64
C ASP A 122 -1.89 2.69 -20.36
N LEU A 123 -2.85 2.20 -19.57
CA LEU A 123 -4.07 2.96 -19.26
C LEU A 123 -3.77 4.28 -18.54
N ARG A 124 -2.74 4.32 -17.69
CA ARG A 124 -2.28 5.53 -16.99
C ARG A 124 -1.79 6.59 -17.99
N ALA A 125 -1.09 6.15 -19.04
CA ALA A 125 -0.66 7.02 -20.13
C ALA A 125 -1.83 7.53 -20.95
N GLN A 126 -2.78 6.65 -21.27
CA GLN A 126 -4.00 7.02 -22.00
C GLN A 126 -4.88 7.98 -21.20
N LEU A 127 -5.03 7.77 -19.90
CA LEU A 127 -5.75 8.68 -19.01
C LEU A 127 -5.13 10.09 -19.05
N TYR A 128 -3.79 10.18 -18.92
CA TYR A 128 -3.10 11.46 -19.03
C TYR A 128 -3.28 12.11 -20.41
N ALA A 129 -3.17 11.35 -21.49
CA ALA A 129 -3.31 11.88 -22.84
C ALA A 129 -4.72 12.44 -23.13
N ARG A 130 -5.75 11.88 -22.49
CA ARG A 130 -7.15 12.33 -22.65
C ARG A 130 -7.52 13.49 -21.72
N HIS A 131 -6.82 13.67 -20.61
CA HIS A 131 -7.14 14.63 -19.56
C HIS A 131 -5.88 15.38 -19.11
N THR A 132 -5.28 16.15 -20.00
CA THR A 132 -4.05 16.93 -19.69
C THR A 132 -4.32 18.08 -18.72
N ASP A 133 -5.55 18.50 -18.59
CA ASP A 133 -6.09 19.54 -17.70
C ASP A 133 -6.69 19.00 -16.38
N TYR A 134 -6.43 17.73 -16.06
CA TYR A 134 -6.94 17.05 -14.86
C TYR A 134 -6.81 17.86 -13.55
N LEU A 135 -5.83 18.77 -13.44
CA LEU A 135 -5.67 19.64 -12.28
C LEU A 135 -6.81 20.65 -12.14
N GLU A 136 -7.36 21.12 -13.26
CA GLU A 136 -8.51 22.02 -13.24
C GLU A 136 -9.77 21.28 -12.80
N ASP A 137 -9.95 20.04 -13.26
CA ASP A 137 -11.04 19.17 -12.82
C ASP A 137 -10.97 18.88 -11.33
N ILE A 138 -9.77 18.55 -10.81
CA ILE A 138 -9.56 18.34 -9.37
C ILE A 138 -9.87 19.63 -8.59
N LYS A 139 -9.43 20.77 -9.08
CA LYS A 139 -9.68 22.07 -8.46
C LYS A 139 -11.18 22.42 -8.47
N ALA A 140 -11.88 22.15 -9.56
CA ALA A 140 -13.32 22.37 -9.66
C ALA A 140 -14.11 21.52 -8.66
N ASN A 141 -13.62 20.33 -8.35
CA ASN A 141 -14.20 19.42 -7.34
C ASN A 141 -13.68 19.67 -5.91
N SER A 142 -12.78 20.63 -5.70
CA SER A 142 -12.23 20.93 -4.39
C SER A 142 -13.30 21.52 -3.47
N GLY A 143 -13.22 21.23 -2.16
CA GLY A 143 -14.20 21.69 -1.17
C GLY A 143 -15.49 20.85 -1.12
N ARG A 144 -15.63 19.84 -1.95
CA ARG A 144 -16.76 18.90 -1.93
C ARG A 144 -16.82 18.11 -0.61
N TYR A 145 -15.65 17.87 -0.01
CA TYR A 145 -15.53 17.18 1.28
C TYR A 145 -14.72 18.02 2.26
N LYS A 146 -15.15 17.98 3.52
CA LYS A 146 -14.38 18.48 4.64
C LYS A 146 -13.60 17.32 5.26
N VAL A 147 -12.28 17.38 5.16
CA VAL A 147 -11.39 16.35 5.73
C VAL A 147 -10.76 16.92 7.00
N GLU A 148 -10.94 16.23 8.11
CA GLU A 148 -10.38 16.60 9.41
C GLU A 148 -9.64 15.44 10.05
N ASN A 149 -8.57 15.77 10.78
CA ASN A 149 -7.88 14.79 11.60
C ASN A 149 -8.73 14.51 12.84
N ILE A 150 -9.12 13.26 13.06
CA ILE A 150 -9.87 12.87 14.25
C ILE A 150 -8.92 12.69 15.45
N GLY A 151 -9.37 13.14 16.65
CA GLY A 151 -8.53 13.23 17.84
C GLY A 151 -7.98 11.91 18.39
N ILE A 152 -8.43 10.77 17.87
CA ILE A 152 -7.96 9.44 18.26
C ILE A 152 -6.84 8.90 17.37
N ASN A 153 -6.41 9.64 16.32
CA ASN A 153 -5.30 9.20 15.48
C ASN A 153 -3.99 9.15 16.29
N SER A 154 -3.19 8.13 16.04
CA SER A 154 -1.86 7.97 16.63
C SER A 154 -0.77 8.54 15.71
N GLU A 155 0.47 8.53 16.19
CA GLU A 155 1.65 8.79 15.34
C GLU A 155 1.99 7.65 14.38
N TYR A 156 1.30 6.52 14.51
CA TYR A 156 1.46 5.32 13.69
C TYR A 156 0.37 5.24 12.61
N SER A 157 0.37 4.16 11.83
CA SER A 157 -0.65 3.92 10.81
C SER A 157 -2.01 3.61 11.45
N ASP A 158 -3.01 4.42 11.14
CA ASP A 158 -4.42 4.23 11.51
C ASP A 158 -5.25 4.29 10.21
N TYR A 159 -6.03 3.25 9.88
CA TYR A 159 -6.76 3.16 8.60
C TYR A 159 -7.85 2.09 8.59
N GLY A 160 -8.64 2.05 7.50
CA GLY A 160 -9.61 0.99 7.22
C GLY A 160 -10.73 0.93 8.25
N THR A 161 -11.44 2.04 8.40
CA THR A 161 -12.50 2.21 9.39
C THR A 161 -13.80 1.51 8.96
N ALA A 162 -14.54 1.00 9.94
CA ALA A 162 -15.92 0.53 9.81
C ALA A 162 -16.71 0.89 11.05
N PHE A 163 -18.03 1.04 10.90
CA PHE A 163 -18.94 1.17 12.04
C PHE A 163 -19.41 -0.21 12.48
N TYR A 164 -19.45 -0.44 13.77
CA TYR A 164 -19.98 -1.64 14.37
C TYR A 164 -20.66 -1.30 15.69
N ASP A 165 -21.97 -1.51 15.74
CA ASP A 165 -22.76 -1.06 16.88
C ASP A 165 -22.53 0.45 17.14
N ASN A 166 -22.22 0.86 18.35
CA ASN A 166 -21.89 2.23 18.70
C ASN A 166 -20.37 2.48 18.71
N LYS A 167 -19.62 1.90 17.78
CA LYS A 167 -18.15 1.95 17.74
C LYS A 167 -17.63 2.26 16.35
N LEU A 168 -16.54 3.05 16.32
CA LEU A 168 -15.66 3.17 15.16
C LEU A 168 -14.57 2.11 15.29
N VAL A 169 -14.55 1.13 14.40
CA VAL A 169 -13.58 0.03 14.38
C VAL A 169 -12.57 0.28 13.27
N PHE A 170 -11.27 0.13 13.52
CA PHE A 170 -10.22 0.45 12.57
C PHE A 170 -8.93 -0.34 12.84
N ALA A 171 -8.05 -0.37 11.85
CA ALA A 171 -6.71 -0.93 11.99
C ALA A 171 -5.74 0.12 12.53
N SER A 172 -4.88 -0.29 13.47
CA SER A 172 -3.86 0.59 14.02
C SER A 172 -2.56 -0.15 14.32
N ALA A 173 -1.43 0.51 14.06
CA ALA A 173 -0.08 0.05 14.42
C ALA A 173 0.38 0.61 15.79
N ARG A 174 -0.50 1.23 16.59
CA ARG A 174 -0.21 1.87 17.88
C ARG A 174 0.25 0.92 18.98
N ASP A 175 0.05 -0.40 18.82
CA ASP A 175 0.54 -1.39 19.78
C ASP A 175 2.05 -1.53 19.65
N THR A 176 2.80 -0.66 20.31
CA THR A 176 4.26 -0.72 20.31
C THR A 176 4.80 -1.87 21.16
N GLY A 177 3.93 -2.54 21.95
CA GLY A 177 4.25 -3.73 22.73
C GLY A 177 5.42 -3.56 23.68
N GLY A 178 5.84 -4.68 24.33
CA GLY A 178 7.05 -4.71 25.12
C GLY A 178 8.33 -4.85 24.27
N ILE A 179 9.48 -4.91 24.93
CA ILE A 179 10.85 -4.96 24.35
C ILE A 179 11.04 -6.05 23.26
N PHE A 180 10.18 -7.07 23.23
CA PHE A 180 10.23 -8.18 22.27
C PHE A 180 9.22 -8.07 21.11
N ASN A 181 8.59 -6.90 20.91
CA ASN A 181 7.62 -6.76 19.84
C ASN A 181 8.30 -6.82 18.48
N ARG A 182 7.84 -7.73 17.61
CA ARG A 182 8.35 -7.86 16.25
C ARG A 182 7.79 -6.74 15.40
N LYS A 183 8.68 -6.07 14.68
CA LYS A 183 8.30 -5.03 13.72
C LYS A 183 8.11 -5.60 12.31
N HIS A 184 7.22 -4.98 11.56
CA HIS A 184 7.02 -5.26 10.17
C HIS A 184 8.24 -4.77 9.36
N GLN A 185 8.87 -5.64 8.58
CA GLN A 185 10.14 -5.32 7.91
C GLN A 185 10.01 -4.23 6.82
N TRP A 186 8.84 -4.12 6.22
CA TRP A 186 8.58 -3.10 5.20
C TRP A 186 8.56 -1.69 5.80
N THR A 187 7.79 -1.47 6.87
CA THR A 187 7.51 -0.14 7.44
C THR A 187 8.27 0.15 8.72
N ASN A 188 8.91 -0.85 9.33
CA ASN A 188 9.51 -0.81 10.66
C ASN A 188 8.53 -0.40 11.78
N GLN A 189 7.23 -0.50 11.53
CA GLN A 189 6.18 -0.29 12.52
C GLN A 189 5.75 -1.61 13.17
N SER A 190 4.97 -1.52 14.23
CA SER A 190 4.29 -2.68 14.80
C SER A 190 3.29 -3.26 13.82
N PHE A 191 2.99 -4.55 13.96
CA PHE A 191 1.90 -5.16 13.19
C PHE A 191 0.57 -4.52 13.60
N THR A 192 -0.24 -4.16 12.61
CA THR A 192 -1.56 -3.57 12.84
C THR A 192 -2.49 -4.54 13.56
N LYS A 193 -3.35 -3.97 14.42
CA LYS A 193 -4.40 -4.67 15.13
C LYS A 193 -5.72 -3.96 14.89
N ILE A 194 -6.82 -4.68 15.05
CA ILE A 194 -8.15 -4.10 15.02
C ILE A 194 -8.43 -3.48 16.39
N TYR A 195 -8.67 -2.16 16.38
CA TYR A 195 -9.06 -1.34 17.52
C TYR A 195 -10.49 -0.85 17.35
N ALA A 196 -11.07 -0.42 18.44
CA ALA A 196 -12.37 0.25 18.45
C ALA A 196 -12.35 1.45 19.39
N SER A 197 -13.06 2.49 19.02
CA SER A 197 -13.39 3.64 19.84
C SER A 197 -14.90 3.73 19.97
N GLU A 198 -15.41 3.88 21.19
CA GLU A 198 -16.84 4.12 21.42
C GLU A 198 -17.22 5.53 20.98
N ILE A 199 -18.39 5.65 20.37
CA ILE A 199 -18.95 6.91 19.90
C ILE A 199 -19.96 7.38 20.95
N LYS A 200 -19.70 8.53 21.55
CA LYS A 200 -20.61 9.17 22.50
C LYS A 200 -21.84 9.74 21.80
N PRO A 201 -22.94 10.02 22.53
CA PRO A 201 -24.14 10.62 21.96
C PRO A 201 -23.89 11.97 21.27
N ASP A 202 -22.87 12.70 21.68
CA ASP A 202 -22.43 13.97 21.07
C ASP A 202 -21.49 13.78 19.85
N GLY A 203 -21.21 12.54 19.45
CA GLY A 203 -20.32 12.17 18.35
C GLY A 203 -18.84 12.11 18.74
N ALA A 204 -18.47 12.45 19.98
CA ALA A 204 -17.08 12.37 20.42
C ALA A 204 -16.61 10.90 20.53
N LEU A 205 -15.35 10.69 20.17
CA LEU A 205 -14.72 9.35 20.23
C LEU A 205 -13.95 9.20 21.55
N LEU A 206 -14.08 8.03 22.17
CA LEU A 206 -13.30 7.64 23.34
C LEU A 206 -11.91 7.13 22.94
N GLU A 207 -11.02 6.99 23.93
CA GLU A 207 -9.69 6.39 23.71
C GLU A 207 -9.84 4.98 23.12
N PRO A 208 -9.13 4.68 22.02
CA PRO A 208 -9.24 3.39 21.35
C PRO A 208 -8.70 2.22 22.16
N GLU A 209 -9.45 1.14 22.20
CA GLU A 209 -9.03 -0.12 22.80
C GLU A 209 -8.98 -1.24 21.74
N LYS A 210 -8.22 -2.33 22.01
CA LYS A 210 -8.23 -3.50 21.13
C LYS A 210 -9.65 -4.06 21.03
N PHE A 211 -10.18 -4.13 19.80
CA PHE A 211 -11.57 -4.49 19.56
C PHE A 211 -11.94 -5.88 20.10
N ASN A 212 -11.19 -6.90 19.70
CA ASN A 212 -11.43 -8.27 20.15
C ASN A 212 -10.18 -9.15 19.99
N ALA A 213 -9.87 -9.95 21.01
CA ALA A 213 -8.69 -10.81 21.03
C ALA A 213 -8.74 -11.91 19.96
N SER A 214 -9.93 -12.44 19.62
CA SER A 214 -10.09 -13.50 18.62
C SER A 214 -9.80 -13.02 17.21
N LEU A 215 -10.05 -11.73 16.93
CA LEU A 215 -9.78 -11.10 15.63
C LEU A 215 -8.34 -10.61 15.50
N ASN A 216 -7.56 -10.62 16.57
CA ASN A 216 -6.18 -10.15 16.57
C ASN A 216 -5.20 -11.32 16.71
N SER A 217 -4.29 -11.47 15.77
CA SER A 217 -3.19 -12.44 15.80
C SER A 217 -1.86 -11.77 16.14
N LYS A 218 -0.76 -12.45 15.93
CA LYS A 218 0.60 -11.87 16.05
C LYS A 218 1.12 -11.22 14.77
N PHE A 219 0.29 -11.12 13.72
CA PHE A 219 0.58 -10.48 12.43
C PHE A 219 -0.39 -9.31 12.19
N ASN A 220 -0.44 -8.77 10.96
CA ASN A 220 -1.38 -7.69 10.63
C ASN A 220 -2.82 -8.19 10.56
N GLU A 221 -3.72 -7.41 11.14
CA GLU A 221 -5.15 -7.40 10.89
C GLU A 221 -5.58 -5.99 10.50
N ALA A 222 -6.45 -5.89 9.49
CA ALA A 222 -6.85 -4.60 8.93
C ALA A 222 -8.23 -4.63 8.27
N THR A 223 -8.73 -3.45 7.97
CA THR A 223 -9.92 -3.21 7.12
C THR A 223 -11.09 -4.15 7.43
N PRO A 224 -11.62 -4.15 8.67
CA PRO A 224 -12.81 -4.90 8.99
C PRO A 224 -14.03 -4.29 8.29
N VAL A 225 -14.95 -5.13 7.84
CA VAL A 225 -16.31 -4.74 7.43
C VAL A 225 -17.31 -5.72 8.05
N PHE A 226 -18.41 -5.20 8.58
CA PHE A 226 -19.41 -5.96 9.30
C PHE A 226 -20.69 -6.02 8.51
N THR A 227 -21.42 -7.15 8.62
CA THR A 227 -22.81 -7.21 8.16
C THR A 227 -23.70 -6.33 9.04
N ARG A 228 -24.82 -5.84 8.50
CA ARG A 228 -25.76 -4.96 9.21
C ARG A 228 -26.36 -5.61 10.47
N ASP A 229 -26.52 -6.93 10.45
CA ASP A 229 -26.97 -7.67 11.63
C ASP A 229 -25.90 -7.83 12.72
N GLY A 230 -24.68 -7.34 12.45
CA GLY A 230 -23.53 -7.40 13.36
C GLY A 230 -23.01 -8.80 13.65
N LYS A 231 -23.41 -9.82 12.88
CA LYS A 231 -23.06 -11.22 13.17
C LYS A 231 -21.90 -11.77 12.35
N THR A 232 -21.54 -11.11 11.24
CA THR A 232 -20.41 -11.51 10.39
C THR A 232 -19.44 -10.35 10.24
N VAL A 233 -18.14 -10.66 10.27
CA VAL A 233 -17.07 -9.73 9.95
C VAL A 233 -16.20 -10.31 8.86
N TYR A 234 -15.89 -9.51 7.85
CA TYR A 234 -14.81 -9.79 6.90
C TYR A 234 -13.64 -8.85 7.21
N PHE A 235 -12.42 -9.35 7.16
CA PHE A 235 -11.24 -8.53 7.46
C PHE A 235 -10.00 -9.08 6.79
N THR A 236 -9.04 -8.22 6.55
CA THR A 236 -7.73 -8.59 6.03
C THR A 236 -6.84 -9.10 7.15
N ARG A 237 -6.09 -10.18 6.88
CA ARG A 237 -5.05 -10.71 7.77
C ARG A 237 -3.90 -11.29 6.92
N ASN A 238 -2.67 -11.23 7.42
CA ASN A 238 -1.61 -12.06 6.84
C ASN A 238 -2.03 -13.55 6.87
N ASN A 239 -1.52 -14.34 5.94
CA ASN A 239 -1.79 -15.77 5.86
C ASN A 239 -1.32 -16.49 7.15
N TYR A 240 -2.15 -16.39 8.17
CA TYR A 240 -1.94 -16.98 9.49
C TYR A 240 -3.28 -17.38 10.11
N ASN A 241 -3.45 -18.69 10.32
CA ASN A 241 -4.65 -19.22 10.94
C ASN A 241 -4.30 -20.40 11.87
N LYS A 242 -4.97 -20.50 13.01
CA LYS A 242 -4.83 -21.59 13.99
C LYS A 242 -3.36 -21.94 14.33
N GLY A 243 -2.52 -20.93 14.49
CA GLY A 243 -1.10 -21.09 14.83
C GLY A 243 -0.17 -21.37 13.64
N LYS A 244 -0.69 -21.62 12.45
CA LYS A 244 0.08 -21.91 11.23
C LYS A 244 0.23 -20.67 10.37
N ARG A 245 1.41 -20.45 9.82
CA ARG A 245 1.75 -19.39 8.89
C ARG A 245 1.95 -19.95 7.50
N GLY A 246 1.12 -19.56 6.55
CA GLY A 246 1.28 -19.85 5.14
C GLY A 246 2.30 -18.94 4.47
N LYS A 247 2.90 -19.40 3.37
CA LYS A 247 3.87 -18.67 2.57
C LYS A 247 3.75 -19.10 1.10
N ASN A 248 4.02 -18.15 0.20
CA ASN A 248 4.16 -18.44 -1.22
C ASN A 248 5.52 -19.12 -1.55
N SER A 249 5.77 -19.38 -2.83
CA SER A 249 7.02 -19.97 -3.34
C SER A 249 8.27 -19.16 -2.96
N GLU A 250 8.14 -17.84 -2.85
CA GLU A 250 9.22 -16.91 -2.46
C GLU A 250 9.38 -16.77 -0.93
N ARG A 251 8.65 -17.61 -0.16
CA ARG A 251 8.62 -17.60 1.31
C ARG A 251 8.03 -16.33 1.93
N THR A 252 7.27 -15.55 1.14
CA THR A 252 6.53 -14.36 1.60
C THR A 252 5.19 -14.78 2.18
N THR A 253 4.76 -14.13 3.27
CA THR A 253 3.45 -14.32 3.89
C THR A 253 2.49 -13.27 3.33
N LEU A 254 1.64 -13.67 2.41
CA LEU A 254 0.71 -12.81 1.71
C LEU A 254 -0.52 -12.46 2.56
N LEU A 255 -1.36 -11.57 2.05
CA LEU A 255 -2.62 -11.16 2.69
C LEU A 255 -3.77 -12.06 2.24
N LYS A 256 -4.70 -12.33 3.14
CA LYS A 256 -5.95 -13.04 2.86
C LYS A 256 -7.11 -12.33 3.54
N ILE A 257 -8.30 -12.48 2.95
CA ILE A 257 -9.53 -12.08 3.61
C ILE A 257 -10.06 -13.26 4.43
N TYR A 258 -10.40 -12.97 5.66
CA TYR A 258 -11.01 -13.90 6.60
C TYR A 258 -12.43 -13.48 6.93
N ARG A 259 -13.29 -14.47 7.19
CA ARG A 259 -14.62 -14.30 7.76
C ARG A 259 -14.61 -14.78 9.20
N GLY A 260 -15.18 -14.02 10.11
CA GLY A 260 -15.50 -14.41 11.46
C GLY A 260 -17.00 -14.31 11.70
N VAL A 261 -17.55 -15.19 12.54
CA VAL A 261 -18.97 -15.20 12.92
C VAL A 261 -19.10 -14.92 14.41
N LEU A 262 -20.08 -14.11 14.79
CA LEU A 262 -20.37 -13.82 16.20
C LEU A 262 -21.21 -14.96 16.78
N GLU A 263 -20.64 -15.76 17.67
CA GLU A 263 -21.27 -16.89 18.34
C GLU A 263 -21.21 -16.66 19.85
N ASN A 264 -22.37 -16.62 20.51
CA ASN A 264 -22.48 -16.40 21.96
C ASN A 264 -21.70 -15.16 22.47
N GLY A 265 -21.75 -14.06 21.73
CA GLY A 265 -21.05 -12.81 22.06
C GLY A 265 -19.54 -12.82 21.81
N LYS A 266 -19.01 -13.83 21.13
CA LYS A 266 -17.58 -13.94 20.77
C LYS A 266 -17.41 -14.15 19.28
N TRP A 267 -16.41 -13.50 18.70
CA TRP A 267 -16.02 -13.78 17.34
C TRP A 267 -15.32 -15.14 17.26
N ALA A 268 -15.95 -16.06 16.55
CA ALA A 268 -15.54 -17.46 16.40
C ALA A 268 -15.54 -17.87 14.92
N SER A 269 -15.32 -19.14 14.65
CA SER A 269 -15.38 -19.74 13.30
C SER A 269 -14.57 -18.96 12.25
N ILE A 270 -13.39 -18.42 12.67
CA ILE A 270 -12.54 -17.61 11.79
C ILE A 270 -11.93 -18.50 10.73
N ALA A 271 -12.26 -18.23 9.47
CA ALA A 271 -11.81 -18.98 8.30
C ALA A 271 -11.45 -18.03 7.15
N GLU A 272 -10.46 -18.42 6.36
CA GLU A 272 -10.13 -17.74 5.09
C GLU A 272 -11.27 -17.96 4.07
N LEU A 273 -11.47 -17.00 3.17
CA LEU A 273 -12.46 -17.11 2.12
C LEU A 273 -12.00 -18.12 1.04
N PRO A 274 -12.93 -18.84 0.39
CA PRO A 274 -12.57 -19.97 -0.47
C PRO A 274 -11.82 -19.59 -1.76
N PHE A 275 -11.85 -18.32 -2.17
CA PHE A 275 -11.17 -17.81 -3.35
C PHE A 275 -9.80 -17.18 -3.04
N THR A 276 -9.33 -17.24 -1.79
CA THR A 276 -7.98 -16.79 -1.41
C THR A 276 -6.93 -17.86 -1.72
N SER A 277 -5.67 -17.47 -1.86
CA SER A 277 -4.57 -18.38 -2.20
C SER A 277 -3.30 -18.09 -1.40
N ASP A 278 -2.38 -19.06 -1.39
CA ASP A 278 -1.02 -18.83 -0.91
C ASP A 278 -0.13 -18.16 -1.98
N SER A 279 -0.61 -18.04 -3.22
CA SER A 279 0.17 -17.54 -4.38
C SER A 279 -0.07 -16.06 -4.68
N PHE A 280 -1.15 -15.48 -4.17
CA PHE A 280 -1.51 -14.07 -4.36
C PHE A 280 -2.18 -13.51 -3.10
N SER A 281 -2.22 -12.19 -2.99
CA SER A 281 -2.89 -11.47 -1.91
C SER A 281 -4.35 -11.19 -2.24
N THR A 282 -5.22 -11.27 -1.23
CA THR A 282 -6.56 -10.70 -1.24
C THR A 282 -6.72 -9.82 0.00
N ALA A 283 -7.22 -8.60 -0.16
CA ALA A 283 -7.23 -7.64 0.94
C ALA A 283 -8.37 -6.61 0.79
N HIS A 284 -8.60 -5.85 1.86
CA HIS A 284 -9.48 -4.69 1.89
C HIS A 284 -10.91 -5.01 1.46
N PRO A 285 -11.64 -5.90 2.19
CA PRO A 285 -13.01 -6.22 1.89
C PRO A 285 -13.95 -5.03 2.11
N ALA A 286 -14.95 -4.86 1.23
CA ALA A 286 -16.07 -3.95 1.38
C ALA A 286 -17.36 -4.64 0.93
N LEU A 287 -18.48 -4.40 1.63
CA LEU A 287 -19.78 -4.97 1.29
C LEU A 287 -20.62 -3.98 0.48
N SER A 288 -21.40 -4.50 -0.47
CA SER A 288 -22.50 -3.73 -1.04
C SER A 288 -23.58 -3.44 0.01
N PRO A 289 -24.42 -2.38 -0.16
CA PRO A 289 -25.48 -2.07 0.78
C PRO A 289 -26.49 -3.20 0.99
N ASP A 290 -26.72 -4.04 -0.01
CA ASP A 290 -27.61 -5.21 0.09
C ASP A 290 -26.90 -6.48 0.59
N GLU A 291 -25.60 -6.39 0.90
CA GLU A 291 -24.72 -7.47 1.38
C GLU A 291 -24.61 -8.69 0.46
N LYS A 292 -24.99 -8.55 -0.82
CA LYS A 292 -24.91 -9.63 -1.82
C LYS A 292 -23.63 -9.62 -2.63
N THR A 293 -22.80 -8.58 -2.47
CA THR A 293 -21.52 -8.46 -3.18
C THR A 293 -20.42 -8.08 -2.20
N LEU A 294 -19.30 -8.79 -2.26
CA LEU A 294 -18.07 -8.42 -1.57
C LEU A 294 -17.08 -7.88 -2.62
N TYR A 295 -16.65 -6.64 -2.43
CA TYR A 295 -15.57 -6.01 -3.18
C TYR A 295 -14.25 -6.20 -2.42
N PHE A 296 -13.15 -6.31 -3.14
CA PHE A 296 -11.83 -6.46 -2.53
C PHE A 296 -10.72 -6.15 -3.52
N ALA A 297 -9.51 -5.92 -3.02
CA ALA A 297 -8.30 -5.76 -3.82
C ALA A 297 -7.51 -7.08 -3.88
N SER A 298 -6.92 -7.37 -5.04
CA SER A 298 -6.10 -8.57 -5.23
C SER A 298 -5.10 -8.43 -6.38
N ASP A 299 -3.98 -9.14 -6.26
CA ASP A 299 -3.00 -9.41 -7.33
C ASP A 299 -3.16 -10.82 -7.91
N MET A 300 -4.39 -11.38 -7.85
CA MET A 300 -4.71 -12.70 -8.40
C MET A 300 -4.58 -12.72 -9.93
N PRO A 301 -4.43 -13.93 -10.54
CA PRO A 301 -4.39 -14.05 -12.01
C PRO A 301 -5.56 -13.31 -12.68
N GLY A 302 -5.24 -12.51 -13.70
CA GLY A 302 -6.19 -11.66 -14.42
C GLY A 302 -6.20 -10.19 -13.99
N THR A 303 -5.30 -9.77 -13.07
CA THR A 303 -5.03 -8.35 -12.81
C THR A 303 -4.40 -7.67 -14.01
N LEU A 304 -4.73 -6.41 -14.21
CA LEU A 304 -4.10 -5.51 -15.20
C LEU A 304 -2.78 -4.95 -14.66
N GLY A 305 -2.77 -4.62 -13.38
CA GLY A 305 -1.67 -3.92 -12.72
C GLY A 305 -1.01 -4.69 -11.59
N GLN A 306 -0.66 -3.94 -10.55
CA GLN A 306 -0.04 -4.50 -9.35
C GLN A 306 -1.07 -5.06 -8.37
N SER A 307 -2.23 -4.42 -8.28
CA SER A 307 -3.44 -4.95 -7.63
C SER A 307 -4.66 -4.30 -8.23
N ASP A 308 -5.69 -5.09 -8.46
CA ASP A 308 -6.95 -4.66 -9.04
C ASP A 308 -8.10 -4.79 -8.04
N LEU A 309 -9.17 -4.05 -8.26
CA LEU A 309 -10.44 -4.30 -7.60
C LEU A 309 -11.17 -5.46 -8.28
N PHE A 310 -11.63 -6.36 -7.44
CA PHE A 310 -12.48 -7.49 -7.78
C PHE A 310 -13.78 -7.41 -7.02
N ARG A 311 -14.80 -8.10 -7.52
CA ARG A 311 -16.05 -8.35 -6.81
C ARG A 311 -16.38 -9.83 -6.82
N VAL A 312 -17.14 -10.29 -5.83
CA VAL A 312 -17.65 -11.65 -5.76
C VAL A 312 -19.06 -11.66 -5.17
N ALA A 313 -19.95 -12.45 -5.76
CA ALA A 313 -21.30 -12.61 -5.21
C ALA A 313 -21.29 -13.41 -3.90
N ILE A 314 -22.12 -12.98 -2.94
CA ILE A 314 -22.42 -13.71 -1.71
C ILE A 314 -23.80 -14.35 -1.89
N ASN A 315 -23.85 -15.68 -1.90
CA ASN A 315 -25.08 -16.43 -2.05
C ASN A 315 -25.90 -16.44 -0.75
N PRO A 316 -27.22 -16.70 -0.80
CA PRO A 316 -28.09 -16.73 0.39
C PRO A 316 -27.66 -17.76 1.46
N ASP A 317 -26.93 -18.81 1.07
CA ASP A 317 -26.38 -19.83 1.98
C ASP A 317 -25.02 -19.40 2.59
N GLY A 318 -24.53 -18.18 2.25
CA GLY A 318 -23.24 -17.65 2.69
C GLY A 318 -22.03 -18.20 1.93
N SER A 319 -22.24 -18.96 0.85
CA SER A 319 -21.19 -19.33 -0.09
C SER A 319 -20.87 -18.18 -1.05
N PHE A 320 -19.79 -18.31 -1.82
CA PHE A 320 -19.32 -17.27 -2.73
C PHE A 320 -19.34 -17.76 -4.17
N GLY A 321 -19.63 -16.85 -5.10
CA GLY A 321 -19.44 -17.06 -6.53
C GLY A 321 -17.97 -17.07 -6.93
N ALA A 322 -17.69 -16.99 -8.24
CA ALA A 322 -16.35 -16.77 -8.76
C ALA A 322 -15.99 -15.27 -8.66
N PRO A 323 -14.77 -14.90 -8.27
CA PRO A 323 -14.31 -13.52 -8.35
C PRO A 323 -14.29 -13.00 -9.79
N GLU A 324 -14.72 -11.76 -9.96
CA GLU A 324 -14.73 -11.03 -11.23
C GLU A 324 -13.86 -9.78 -11.11
N ASN A 325 -12.89 -9.61 -12.04
CA ASN A 325 -12.14 -8.35 -12.17
C ASN A 325 -13.08 -7.24 -12.62
N MET A 326 -12.99 -6.04 -12.02
CA MET A 326 -13.88 -4.93 -12.35
C MET A 326 -13.53 -4.22 -13.66
N GLY A 327 -12.43 -4.63 -14.31
CA GLY A 327 -12.04 -4.23 -15.66
C GLY A 327 -11.38 -2.86 -15.74
N SER A 328 -10.95 -2.50 -16.95
CA SER A 328 -10.17 -1.29 -17.25
C SER A 328 -10.92 0.04 -17.10
N GLY A 329 -12.22 0.00 -16.82
CA GLY A 329 -12.99 1.21 -16.45
C GLY A 329 -12.70 1.67 -15.02
N ILE A 330 -12.12 0.81 -14.19
CA ILE A 330 -11.78 1.04 -12.79
C ILE A 330 -10.29 0.78 -12.56
N ASN A 331 -9.81 -0.38 -13.00
CA ASN A 331 -8.46 -0.87 -12.78
C ASN A 331 -7.47 -0.33 -13.82
N THR A 332 -6.22 -0.14 -13.40
CA THR A 332 -5.11 0.34 -14.22
C THR A 332 -3.89 -0.58 -14.06
N GLU A 333 -2.76 -0.24 -14.67
CA GLU A 333 -1.48 -0.88 -14.40
C GLU A 333 -0.88 -0.48 -13.03
N GLY A 334 -1.53 0.43 -12.32
CA GLY A 334 -1.21 0.81 -10.95
C GLY A 334 -1.72 -0.17 -9.90
N ARG A 335 -2.05 0.39 -8.74
CA ARG A 335 -2.72 -0.32 -7.64
C ARG A 335 -4.06 0.31 -7.36
N GLU A 336 -5.10 -0.48 -7.45
CA GLU A 336 -6.42 -0.15 -6.96
C GLU A 336 -6.68 -0.94 -5.67
N THR A 337 -7.09 -0.23 -4.61
CA THR A 337 -7.23 -0.84 -3.29
C THR A 337 -8.17 -0.05 -2.38
N PHE A 338 -8.44 -0.54 -1.19
CA PHE A 338 -9.33 0.08 -0.20
C PHE A 338 -10.71 0.45 -0.76
N PRO A 339 -11.45 -0.49 -1.41
CA PRO A 339 -12.80 -0.19 -1.84
C PRO A 339 -13.68 0.15 -0.63
N TYR A 340 -14.59 1.09 -0.86
CA TYR A 340 -15.67 1.44 0.06
C TYR A 340 -16.94 1.69 -0.76
N VAL A 341 -18.06 1.14 -0.32
CA VAL A 341 -19.36 1.31 -1.01
C VAL A 341 -20.31 2.07 -0.10
N THR A 342 -20.89 3.15 -0.61
CA THR A 342 -21.88 3.95 0.13
C THR A 342 -23.25 3.28 0.11
N GLU A 343 -24.18 3.79 0.95
CA GLU A 343 -25.59 3.33 0.97
C GLU A 343 -26.29 3.62 -0.37
N GLU A 344 -25.82 4.61 -1.13
CA GLU A 344 -26.30 4.96 -2.48
C GLU A 344 -25.67 4.07 -3.55
N ASN A 345 -24.88 3.07 -3.16
CA ASN A 345 -24.18 2.14 -4.05
C ASN A 345 -23.10 2.82 -4.92
N GLU A 346 -22.48 3.88 -4.40
CA GLU A 346 -21.32 4.50 -5.01
C GLU A 346 -20.05 3.80 -4.51
N LEU A 347 -19.14 3.47 -5.43
CA LEU A 347 -17.86 2.84 -5.11
C LEU A 347 -16.75 3.89 -5.02
N TYR A 348 -16.09 3.96 -3.88
CA TYR A 348 -14.87 4.74 -3.64
C TYR A 348 -13.69 3.79 -3.47
N PHE A 349 -12.53 4.18 -3.94
CA PHE A 349 -11.32 3.38 -3.79
C PHE A 349 -10.06 4.25 -3.84
N ALA A 350 -8.94 3.72 -3.38
CA ALA A 350 -7.64 4.36 -3.51
C ALA A 350 -6.91 3.78 -4.74
N SER A 351 -6.28 4.65 -5.54
CA SER A 351 -5.47 4.26 -6.69
C SER A 351 -4.19 5.08 -6.79
N ASP A 352 -3.09 4.47 -7.22
CA ASP A 352 -1.88 5.15 -7.64
C ASP A 352 -1.74 5.16 -9.18
N GLY A 353 -2.71 4.59 -9.89
CA GLY A 353 -2.77 4.57 -11.36
C GLY A 353 -3.69 5.65 -11.96
N GLN A 354 -4.64 6.17 -11.21
CA GLN A 354 -5.56 7.22 -11.67
C GLN A 354 -4.90 8.61 -11.63
N LEU A 355 -5.46 9.57 -12.39
CA LEU A 355 -4.97 10.95 -12.37
C LEU A 355 -5.26 11.61 -11.03
N GLY A 356 -4.25 12.28 -10.47
CA GLY A 356 -4.37 12.92 -9.17
C GLY A 356 -3.18 13.81 -8.82
N LEU A 357 -3.14 14.25 -7.55
CA LEU A 357 -2.15 15.19 -7.02
C LEU A 357 -0.81 14.55 -6.62
N GLY A 358 -0.58 13.29 -7.00
CA GLY A 358 0.65 12.57 -6.66
C GLY A 358 0.62 11.94 -5.27
N ALA A 359 -0.55 11.74 -4.71
CA ALA A 359 -0.69 10.93 -3.52
C ALA A 359 -0.48 9.47 -3.89
N SER A 360 0.52 8.84 -3.29
CA SER A 360 0.56 7.39 -3.28
C SER A 360 -0.31 6.87 -2.15
N MET A 361 -0.75 5.63 -2.25
CA MET A 361 -1.35 4.93 -1.14
C MET A 361 -0.36 4.89 0.02
N SER A 362 -0.50 5.81 0.94
CA SER A 362 0.27 5.79 2.16
C SER A 362 -0.50 5.04 3.23
N LEU A 363 0.08 3.98 3.74
CA LEU A 363 -0.24 3.45 5.07
C LEU A 363 0.27 4.39 6.18
N CYS A 364 0.61 5.62 5.84
CA CYS A 364 1.12 6.65 6.74
C CYS A 364 0.00 7.62 7.12
N PRO A 365 0.03 8.26 8.32
CA PRO A 365 -1.08 8.98 8.93
C PRO A 365 -1.52 10.28 8.24
N ARG A 366 -1.09 10.54 7.02
CA ARG A 366 -1.57 11.64 6.17
C ARG A 366 -2.22 11.08 4.92
N LEU A 367 -3.46 10.63 5.05
CA LEU A 367 -4.30 10.22 3.93
C LEU A 367 -4.46 11.38 2.95
N ALA A 368 -3.95 11.21 1.74
CA ALA A 368 -4.54 11.81 0.57
C ALA A 368 -5.43 10.74 -0.06
N VAL A 369 -6.71 10.79 0.22
CA VAL A 369 -7.72 9.99 -0.47
C VAL A 369 -7.83 10.58 -1.87
N MET A 370 -7.43 9.81 -2.88
CA MET A 370 -7.83 10.12 -4.24
C MET A 370 -9.16 9.43 -4.49
N GLU A 371 -10.16 10.25 -4.68
CA GLU A 371 -11.50 9.84 -5.00
C GLU A 371 -11.61 9.62 -6.50
N VAL A 372 -11.96 8.40 -6.90
CA VAL A 372 -12.54 8.15 -8.21
C VAL A 372 -13.98 7.69 -7.98
N LEU A 373 -14.91 8.57 -8.27
CA LEU A 373 -16.33 8.26 -8.25
C LEU A 373 -16.68 7.54 -9.56
N VAL A 374 -17.07 6.29 -9.47
CA VAL A 374 -17.70 5.55 -10.58
C VAL A 374 -19.18 5.42 -10.26
N ARG A 375 -20.01 6.09 -11.06
CA ARG A 375 -21.47 5.95 -11.01
C ARG A 375 -21.94 4.75 -11.81
#